data_7f6a169c222e4b18018382e432d0ebc9
#
_entry.id   7f6a169c222e4b18018382e432d0ebc9
#
_cell.length_a   1.000
_cell.length_b   1.000
_cell.length_c   1.000
_cell.angle_alpha   90.00
_cell.angle_beta   90.00
_cell.angle_gamma   90.00
#
_symmetry.space_group_name_H-M   'P 1'
#
loop_
_entity.id
_entity.type
_entity.pdbx_description
1 polymer ?
#
loop_
_entity_poly.entity_id
_entity_poly.type
_entity_poly.pdbx_seq_one_letter_code
_entity_poly.pdbx_strand_id
1 'polypeptide(L)'
;MKTLKTTFLFVFATLLLLGCESKSEEITSKEDYSKYLSLKDNKSLSFAHKEIDFWQKKYDAAPNQISYLSQLAANYSTLFEYTGDIKNLYKSEDLLTKSNEAYNYSRVSTVRSLARNYISQHRFKEALELANKALAIGEGKKETQKLLFDVQMELGNYPEAVKNLNAIRDMNSFDYLIRLAKWNDHKGDLETAITFMEKARDIAEKDDNKGLKIWSYSNLGDFYGHAGRIQESYVSFLKTLALDPNYSYALKGIAWIVFSKERNVNEANRIIDAIAATHNTPDFYLLKSQIAQFEGNKNEEMKNRNAYFSMMEKNNYGAMYNKYNALIYADDKQTAQKALEIAKIEVEHRPTADSHDLLAWAYLNVGENKKALEIAQNHVVGKSFEPKVQYHLAMIYKSNNLALKAKPIKEELLSSLYELGPNFEKKVNQL
;
A
#
# COMPACT_ATOMS: atom_id res chain seq x y z
N MET A 1 -52.57 -21.92 71.31
CA MET A 1 -51.18 -21.78 70.90
C MET A 1 -51.13 -22.16 69.43
N LYS A 2 -51.10 -21.20 68.47
CA LYS A 2 -51.06 -21.41 67.05
C LYS A 2 -49.68 -21.06 66.59
N THR A 3 -48.94 -21.99 66.01
CA THR A 3 -47.64 -21.82 65.42
C THR A 3 -47.78 -21.31 63.94
N LEU A 4 -47.26 -20.15 63.68
CA LEU A 4 -47.24 -19.51 62.38
C LEU A 4 -46.04 -20.07 61.64
N LYS A 5 -46.24 -20.75 60.48
CA LYS A 5 -45.21 -21.16 59.56
C LYS A 5 -44.96 -20.06 58.54
N THR A 6 -43.79 -19.45 58.60
CA THR A 6 -43.35 -18.46 57.62
C THR A 6 -42.70 -19.19 56.44
N THR A 7 -43.31 -19.13 55.29
CA THR A 7 -42.77 -19.67 54.04
C THR A 7 -41.92 -18.60 53.38
N PHE A 8 -40.59 -18.88 53.25
CA PHE A 8 -39.66 -17.99 52.54
C PHE A 8 -39.70 -18.31 51.05
N LEU A 9 -40.22 -17.37 50.28
CA LEU A 9 -40.23 -17.47 48.81
C LEU A 9 -38.93 -16.92 48.24
N PHE A 10 -38.05 -17.81 47.73
CA PHE A 10 -36.84 -17.45 47.01
C PHE A 10 -37.21 -17.06 45.59
N VAL A 11 -37.22 -15.76 45.24
CA VAL A 11 -37.32 -15.29 43.87
C VAL A 11 -35.92 -15.32 43.27
N PHE A 12 -35.70 -16.28 42.39
CA PHE A 12 -34.48 -16.39 41.56
C PHE A 12 -34.59 -15.37 40.41
N ALA A 13 -34.00 -14.20 40.59
CA ALA A 13 -33.86 -13.21 39.54
C ALA A 13 -32.73 -13.66 38.62
N THR A 14 -33.05 -14.35 37.51
CA THR A 14 -32.16 -14.59 36.38
C THR A 14 -31.92 -13.25 35.69
N LEU A 15 -30.80 -12.60 36.02
CA LEU A 15 -30.25 -11.52 35.20
C LEU A 15 -29.79 -12.13 33.86
N LEU A 16 -30.62 -11.98 32.85
CA LEU A 16 -30.21 -12.10 31.46
C LEU A 16 -29.22 -10.95 31.17
N LEU A 17 -27.94 -11.27 31.30
CA LEU A 17 -26.88 -10.45 30.67
C LEU A 17 -27.08 -10.50 29.18
N LEU A 18 -27.93 -9.63 28.64
CA LEU A 18 -27.88 -9.25 27.26
C LEU A 18 -26.54 -8.56 27.08
N GLY A 19 -25.55 -9.31 26.60
CA GLY A 19 -24.34 -8.74 26.04
C GLY A 19 -24.78 -7.83 24.89
N CYS A 20 -24.83 -6.55 25.13
CA CYS A 20 -24.78 -5.59 24.03
C CYS A 20 -23.42 -5.81 23.37
N GLU A 21 -23.37 -6.61 22.30
CA GLU A 21 -22.38 -6.39 21.27
C GLU A 21 -22.58 -4.94 20.83
N SER A 22 -21.66 -4.07 21.20
CA SER A 22 -21.62 -2.71 20.66
C SER A 22 -21.51 -2.87 19.17
N LYS A 23 -22.62 -2.66 18.43
CA LYS A 23 -22.53 -2.51 16.98
C LYS A 23 -21.44 -1.46 16.74
N SER A 24 -20.38 -1.84 16.04
CA SER A 24 -19.40 -0.87 15.57
C SER A 24 -20.15 0.22 14.82
N GLU A 25 -19.81 1.46 15.07
CA GLU A 25 -20.41 2.61 14.38
C GLU A 25 -20.23 2.40 12.87
N GLU A 26 -21.34 2.30 12.15
CA GLU A 26 -21.37 2.08 10.71
C GLU A 26 -21.00 3.41 10.04
N ILE A 27 -19.86 3.45 9.36
CA ILE A 27 -19.30 4.64 8.71
C ILE A 27 -19.67 4.67 7.23
N THR A 28 -19.73 3.48 6.60
CA THR A 28 -20.01 3.35 5.17
C THR A 28 -21.50 3.07 4.91
N SER A 29 -21.99 3.52 3.75
CA SER A 29 -23.33 3.15 3.25
C SER A 29 -23.19 2.42 1.91
N LYS A 30 -23.85 1.26 1.80
CA LYS A 30 -23.88 0.46 0.57
C LYS A 30 -24.43 1.22 -0.63
N GLU A 31 -25.38 2.12 -0.38
CA GLU A 31 -26.03 2.96 -1.39
C GLU A 31 -25.01 3.88 -2.08
N ASP A 32 -23.99 4.33 -1.37
CA ASP A 32 -23.00 5.27 -1.90
C ASP A 32 -22.09 4.63 -2.97
N TYR A 33 -21.68 3.36 -2.77
CA TYR A 33 -20.66 2.72 -3.61
C TYR A 33 -21.14 1.51 -4.42
N SER A 34 -22.31 0.91 -4.14
CA SER A 34 -22.77 -0.30 -4.86
C SER A 34 -22.89 -0.10 -6.38
N LYS A 35 -23.23 1.13 -6.81
CA LYS A 35 -23.27 1.47 -8.23
C LYS A 35 -21.91 1.28 -8.93
N TYR A 36 -20.79 1.46 -8.23
CA TYR A 36 -19.45 1.31 -8.77
C TYR A 36 -19.01 -0.16 -8.85
N LEU A 37 -19.61 -1.05 -8.03
CA LEU A 37 -19.31 -2.49 -8.05
C LEU A 37 -19.96 -3.23 -9.21
N SER A 38 -21.00 -2.66 -9.81
CA SER A 38 -21.76 -3.29 -10.91
C SER A 38 -21.39 -2.78 -12.30
N LEU A 39 -20.37 -1.93 -12.41
CA LEU A 39 -19.97 -1.35 -13.68
C LEU A 39 -19.35 -2.42 -14.59
N LYS A 40 -19.94 -2.57 -15.78
CA LYS A 40 -19.44 -3.49 -16.83
C LYS A 40 -18.45 -2.79 -17.76
N ASP A 41 -18.58 -1.48 -17.94
CA ASP A 41 -17.79 -0.69 -18.88
C ASP A 41 -16.74 0.14 -18.15
N ASN A 42 -15.48 -0.09 -18.48
CA ASN A 42 -14.37 0.76 -18.06
C ASN A 42 -13.95 1.63 -19.27
N LYS A 43 -14.36 2.90 -19.21
CA LYS A 43 -14.08 3.85 -20.30
C LYS A 43 -12.58 4.10 -20.49
N SER A 44 -11.82 4.17 -19.41
CA SER A 44 -10.37 4.39 -19.44
C SER A 44 -9.66 3.20 -20.07
N LEU A 45 -10.07 1.98 -19.68
CA LEU A 45 -9.56 0.74 -20.28
C LEU A 45 -9.88 0.64 -21.77
N SER A 46 -11.14 0.91 -22.13
CA SER A 46 -11.58 0.92 -23.55
C SER A 46 -10.84 1.96 -24.37
N PHE A 47 -10.57 3.13 -23.80
CA PHE A 47 -9.78 4.17 -24.45
C PHE A 47 -8.32 3.72 -24.64
N ALA A 48 -7.68 3.15 -23.61
CA ALA A 48 -6.31 2.67 -23.70
C ALA A 48 -6.15 1.59 -24.80
N HIS A 49 -7.11 0.65 -24.93
CA HIS A 49 -7.09 -0.33 -26.02
C HIS A 49 -7.20 0.32 -27.39
N LYS A 50 -8.09 1.30 -27.58
CA LYS A 50 -8.22 2.04 -28.87
C LYS A 50 -6.93 2.79 -29.20
N GLU A 51 -6.31 3.43 -28.24
CA GLU A 51 -5.04 4.13 -28.42
C GLU A 51 -3.90 3.15 -28.77
N ILE A 52 -3.84 1.99 -28.15
CA ILE A 52 -2.86 0.95 -28.49
C ILE A 52 -3.05 0.52 -29.95
N ASP A 53 -4.27 0.21 -30.38
CA ASP A 53 -4.58 -0.18 -31.76
C ASP A 53 -4.21 0.92 -32.76
N PHE A 54 -4.50 2.18 -32.40
CA PHE A 54 -4.18 3.32 -33.23
C PHE A 54 -2.66 3.52 -33.38
N TRP A 55 -1.93 3.55 -32.26
CA TRP A 55 -0.49 3.78 -32.27
C TRP A 55 0.29 2.60 -32.86
N GLN A 56 -0.21 1.35 -32.65
CA GLN A 56 0.39 0.17 -33.26
C GLN A 56 0.32 0.25 -34.79
N LYS A 57 -0.87 0.54 -35.34
CA LYS A 57 -1.04 0.74 -36.81
C LYS A 57 -0.13 1.86 -37.37
N LYS A 58 0.04 2.94 -36.60
CA LYS A 58 0.95 4.02 -36.97
C LYS A 58 2.41 3.57 -36.97
N TYR A 59 2.81 2.82 -35.95
CA TYR A 59 4.16 2.29 -35.86
C TYR A 59 4.45 1.27 -36.96
N ASP A 60 3.52 0.36 -37.26
CA ASP A 60 3.66 -0.63 -38.32
C ASP A 60 3.82 0.02 -39.69
N ALA A 61 3.12 1.12 -39.94
CA ALA A 61 3.22 1.89 -41.18
C ALA A 61 4.50 2.74 -41.28
N ALA A 62 5.09 3.13 -40.15
CA ALA A 62 6.27 3.98 -40.09
C ALA A 62 7.16 3.64 -38.91
N PRO A 63 7.88 2.49 -38.94
CA PRO A 63 8.68 2.00 -37.80
C PRO A 63 9.82 2.93 -37.39
N ASN A 64 10.25 3.81 -38.24
CA ASN A 64 11.29 4.81 -37.95
C ASN A 64 10.78 5.98 -37.10
N GLN A 65 9.46 6.07 -36.86
CA GLN A 65 8.86 7.07 -35.96
C GLN A 65 8.88 6.58 -34.51
N ILE A 66 10.06 6.67 -33.92
CA ILE A 66 10.35 6.15 -32.57
C ILE A 66 9.42 6.72 -31.48
N SER A 67 8.90 7.95 -31.69
CA SER A 67 7.95 8.57 -30.78
C SER A 67 6.65 7.76 -30.53
N TYR A 68 6.25 6.93 -31.49
CA TYR A 68 5.08 6.06 -31.33
C TYR A 68 5.25 4.99 -30.27
N LEU A 69 6.49 4.51 -30.05
CA LEU A 69 6.79 3.56 -28.96
C LEU A 69 6.47 4.14 -27.58
N SER A 70 6.72 5.44 -27.38
CA SER A 70 6.40 6.10 -26.10
C SER A 70 4.89 6.22 -25.88
N GLN A 71 4.11 6.43 -26.95
CA GLN A 71 2.64 6.45 -26.86
C GLN A 71 2.09 5.06 -26.51
N LEU A 72 2.59 4.03 -27.19
CA LEU A 72 2.24 2.64 -26.88
C LEU A 72 2.57 2.29 -25.43
N ALA A 73 3.78 2.62 -24.98
CA ALA A 73 4.23 2.33 -23.62
C ALA A 73 3.35 3.01 -22.57
N ALA A 74 2.94 4.26 -22.77
CA ALA A 74 2.05 4.97 -21.86
C ALA A 74 0.69 4.26 -21.75
N ASN A 75 0.12 3.81 -22.85
CA ASN A 75 -1.15 3.10 -22.85
C ASN A 75 -1.05 1.70 -22.22
N TYR A 76 0.07 0.98 -22.38
CA TYR A 76 0.32 -0.27 -21.65
C TYR A 76 0.49 -0.03 -20.14
N SER A 77 1.11 1.08 -19.71
CA SER A 77 1.14 1.46 -18.30
C SER A 77 -0.27 1.72 -17.75
N THR A 78 -1.13 2.38 -18.55
CA THR A 78 -2.55 2.58 -18.20
C THR A 78 -3.30 1.24 -18.09
N LEU A 79 -3.06 0.28 -19.01
CA LEU A 79 -3.65 -1.06 -18.89
C LEU A 79 -3.22 -1.75 -17.59
N PHE A 80 -1.94 -1.65 -17.20
CA PHE A 80 -1.47 -2.19 -15.93
C PHE A 80 -2.20 -1.54 -14.75
N GLU A 81 -2.34 -0.23 -14.73
CA GLU A 81 -3.02 0.49 -13.66
C GLU A 81 -4.47 0.03 -13.47
N TYR A 82 -5.22 -0.21 -14.56
CA TYR A 82 -6.63 -0.60 -14.50
C TYR A 82 -6.86 -2.12 -14.38
N THR A 83 -5.91 -2.96 -14.77
CA THR A 83 -6.08 -4.42 -14.78
C THR A 83 -5.26 -5.15 -13.72
N GLY A 84 -4.17 -4.55 -13.26
CA GLY A 84 -3.17 -5.20 -12.42
C GLY A 84 -2.34 -6.26 -13.15
N ASP A 85 -2.53 -6.47 -14.47
CA ASP A 85 -1.77 -7.47 -15.22
C ASP A 85 -0.34 -7.00 -15.46
N ILE A 86 0.61 -7.61 -14.76
CA ILE A 86 2.04 -7.29 -14.80
C ILE A 86 2.63 -7.37 -16.22
N LYS A 87 2.06 -8.16 -17.12
CA LYS A 87 2.51 -8.28 -18.51
C LYS A 87 2.42 -6.95 -19.25
N ASN A 88 1.43 -6.12 -18.89
CA ASN A 88 1.30 -4.80 -19.49
C ASN A 88 2.45 -3.88 -19.03
N LEU A 89 2.90 -4.00 -17.77
CA LEU A 89 4.03 -3.24 -17.26
C LEU A 89 5.34 -3.64 -17.96
N TYR A 90 5.56 -4.93 -18.20
CA TYR A 90 6.69 -5.44 -18.98
C TYR A 90 6.61 -5.05 -20.46
N LYS A 91 5.41 -5.02 -21.04
CA LYS A 91 5.26 -4.54 -22.41
C LYS A 91 5.60 -3.06 -22.54
N SER A 92 5.20 -2.26 -21.55
CA SER A 92 5.61 -0.85 -21.46
C SER A 92 7.14 -0.71 -21.33
N GLU A 93 7.78 -1.53 -20.50
CA GLU A 93 9.26 -1.56 -20.36
C GLU A 93 9.95 -1.85 -21.70
N ASP A 94 9.54 -2.91 -22.40
CA ASP A 94 10.12 -3.31 -23.70
C ASP A 94 10.05 -2.13 -24.71
N LEU A 95 8.90 -1.48 -24.81
CA LEU A 95 8.70 -0.35 -25.71
C LEU A 95 9.54 0.88 -25.34
N LEU A 96 9.65 1.18 -24.04
CA LEU A 96 10.48 2.27 -23.53
C LEU A 96 11.97 1.99 -23.71
N THR A 97 12.40 0.74 -23.54
CA THR A 97 13.78 0.32 -23.78
C THR A 97 14.14 0.49 -25.25
N LYS A 98 13.33 -0.02 -26.16
CA LYS A 98 13.52 0.18 -27.61
C LYS A 98 13.57 1.67 -28.01
N SER A 99 12.69 2.48 -27.41
CA SER A 99 12.70 3.92 -27.65
C SER A 99 13.99 4.58 -27.15
N ASN A 100 14.49 4.21 -25.96
CA ASN A 100 15.71 4.75 -25.41
C ASN A 100 16.95 4.31 -26.19
N GLU A 101 17.02 3.05 -26.63
CA GLU A 101 18.08 2.53 -27.48
C GLU A 101 18.16 3.27 -28.81
N ALA A 102 17.01 3.47 -29.46
CA ALA A 102 16.93 4.21 -30.72
C ALA A 102 17.39 5.68 -30.61
N TYR A 103 17.23 6.28 -29.44
CA TYR A 103 17.74 7.63 -29.12
C TYR A 103 19.11 7.61 -28.43
N ASN A 104 19.80 6.47 -28.31
CA ASN A 104 21.03 6.34 -27.55
C ASN A 104 20.91 6.91 -26.12
N TYR A 105 19.76 6.78 -25.50
CA TYR A 105 19.42 7.33 -24.18
C TYR A 105 19.65 8.85 -24.05
N SER A 106 19.58 9.59 -25.12
CA SER A 106 19.78 11.05 -25.13
C SER A 106 18.49 11.85 -24.89
N ARG A 107 17.33 11.23 -25.05
CA ARG A 107 16.02 11.89 -24.86
C ARG A 107 15.54 11.75 -23.41
N VAL A 108 15.65 12.85 -22.65
CA VAL A 108 15.39 12.86 -21.20
C VAL A 108 13.98 12.37 -20.84
N SER A 109 12.96 12.71 -21.61
CA SER A 109 11.57 12.29 -21.34
C SER A 109 11.41 10.76 -21.36
N THR A 110 12.01 10.06 -22.34
CA THR A 110 11.92 8.59 -22.46
C THR A 110 12.76 7.90 -21.37
N VAL A 111 13.93 8.46 -21.02
CA VAL A 111 14.76 7.96 -19.92
C VAL A 111 14.01 8.04 -18.58
N ARG A 112 13.34 9.18 -18.29
CA ARG A 112 12.50 9.31 -17.09
C ARG A 112 11.30 8.38 -17.10
N SER A 113 10.67 8.13 -18.26
CA SER A 113 9.55 7.20 -18.36
C SER A 113 9.96 5.78 -18.05
N LEU A 114 11.13 5.32 -18.53
CA LEU A 114 11.68 4.00 -18.20
C LEU A 114 12.05 3.90 -16.72
N ALA A 115 12.61 4.97 -16.13
CA ALA A 115 12.89 5.00 -14.70
C ALA A 115 11.60 4.88 -13.85
N ARG A 116 10.51 5.54 -14.24
CA ARG A 116 9.21 5.38 -13.57
C ARG A 116 8.65 3.97 -13.70
N ASN A 117 8.80 3.34 -14.86
CA ASN A 117 8.42 1.95 -15.06
C ASN A 117 9.19 1.02 -14.11
N TYR A 118 10.50 1.25 -13.94
CA TYR A 118 11.32 0.50 -12.98
C TYR A 118 10.93 0.74 -11.53
N ILE A 119 10.52 1.96 -11.15
CA ILE A 119 9.95 2.24 -9.82
C ILE A 119 8.71 1.37 -9.59
N SER A 120 7.79 1.30 -10.57
CA SER A 120 6.59 0.47 -10.47
C SER A 120 6.91 -1.03 -10.33
N GLN A 121 8.07 -1.47 -10.81
CA GLN A 121 8.58 -2.84 -10.64
C GLN A 121 9.43 -3.05 -9.38
N HIS A 122 9.59 -2.04 -8.52
CA HIS A 122 10.51 -2.03 -7.37
C HIS A 122 11.99 -2.25 -7.73
N ARG A 123 12.39 -1.90 -8.95
CA ARG A 123 13.78 -1.92 -9.45
C ARG A 123 14.42 -0.55 -9.23
N PHE A 124 14.53 -0.17 -7.97
CA PHE A 124 14.92 1.20 -7.58
C PHE A 124 16.36 1.55 -7.91
N LYS A 125 17.30 0.59 -7.89
CA LYS A 125 18.71 0.84 -8.27
C LYS A 125 18.83 1.21 -9.75
N GLU A 126 18.18 0.46 -10.62
CA GLU A 126 18.15 0.74 -12.06
C GLU A 126 17.38 2.04 -12.38
N ALA A 127 16.30 2.31 -11.64
CA ALA A 127 15.61 3.59 -11.73
C ALA A 127 16.52 4.77 -11.35
N LEU A 128 17.37 4.63 -10.32
CA LEU A 128 18.33 5.64 -9.92
C LEU A 128 19.41 5.89 -10.99
N GLU A 129 19.93 4.84 -11.62
CA GLU A 129 20.90 4.97 -12.73
C GLU A 129 20.32 5.79 -13.87
N LEU A 130 19.08 5.50 -14.29
CA LEU A 130 18.38 6.25 -15.34
C LEU A 130 18.08 7.70 -14.92
N ALA A 131 17.66 7.90 -13.67
CA ALA A 131 17.39 9.24 -13.16
C ALA A 131 18.67 10.10 -13.12
N ASN A 132 19.81 9.53 -12.73
CA ASN A 132 21.10 10.21 -12.77
C ASN A 132 21.53 10.51 -14.20
N LYS A 133 21.31 9.60 -15.13
CA LYS A 133 21.56 9.82 -16.57
C LYS A 133 20.69 10.98 -17.11
N ALA A 134 19.40 11.00 -16.75
CA ALA A 134 18.50 12.09 -17.11
C ALA A 134 18.97 13.44 -16.52
N LEU A 135 19.50 13.45 -15.28
CA LEU A 135 20.05 14.65 -14.66
C LEU A 135 21.30 15.15 -15.38
N ALA A 136 22.17 14.25 -15.81
CA ALA A 136 23.42 14.59 -16.54
C ALA A 136 23.14 15.21 -17.92
N ILE A 137 22.09 14.78 -18.61
CA ILE A 137 21.66 15.41 -19.88
C ILE A 137 21.20 16.85 -19.63
N GLY A 138 20.59 17.15 -18.51
CA GLY A 138 20.32 18.49 -18.02
C GLY A 138 19.01 19.13 -18.46
N GLU A 139 18.25 18.52 -19.39
CA GLU A 139 16.93 18.98 -19.80
C GLU A 139 15.87 18.66 -18.74
N GLY A 140 15.00 19.65 -18.42
CA GLY A 140 13.90 19.43 -17.46
C GLY A 140 14.40 18.99 -16.07
N LYS A 141 15.41 19.66 -15.53
CA LYS A 141 16.05 19.30 -14.25
C LYS A 141 15.05 19.13 -13.11
N LYS A 142 14.06 20.02 -12.98
CA LYS A 142 13.05 19.93 -11.92
C LYS A 142 12.28 18.60 -11.96
N GLU A 143 11.88 18.16 -13.16
CA GLU A 143 11.16 16.89 -13.35
C GLU A 143 12.06 15.70 -12.99
N THR A 144 13.35 15.78 -13.27
CA THR A 144 14.32 14.75 -12.88
C THR A 144 14.58 14.76 -11.38
N GLN A 145 14.63 15.92 -10.75
CA GLN A 145 14.79 16.03 -9.29
C GLN A 145 13.58 15.49 -8.52
N LYS A 146 12.36 15.66 -9.03
CA LYS A 146 11.17 14.99 -8.49
C LYS A 146 11.35 13.47 -8.49
N LEU A 147 11.76 12.92 -9.62
CA LEU A 147 12.01 11.49 -9.77
C LEU A 147 13.13 10.99 -8.85
N LEU A 148 14.24 11.76 -8.75
CA LEU A 148 15.34 11.45 -7.85
C LEU A 148 14.91 11.45 -6.39
N PHE A 149 14.09 12.41 -5.95
CA PHE A 149 13.52 12.39 -4.61
C PHE A 149 12.78 11.08 -4.37
N ASP A 150 11.87 10.70 -5.27
CA ASP A 150 11.04 9.51 -5.13
C ASP A 150 11.90 8.24 -5.02
N VAL A 151 12.90 8.07 -5.90
CA VAL A 151 13.80 6.90 -5.89
C VAL A 151 14.72 6.87 -4.68
N GLN A 152 15.27 8.01 -4.27
CA GLN A 152 16.17 8.10 -3.11
C GLN A 152 15.43 7.79 -1.81
N MET A 153 14.17 8.20 -1.68
CA MET A 153 13.31 7.79 -0.56
C MET A 153 13.18 6.27 -0.48
N GLU A 154 12.88 5.61 -1.62
CA GLU A 154 12.75 4.17 -1.68
C GLU A 154 14.04 3.40 -1.39
N LEU A 155 15.20 4.00 -1.69
CA LEU A 155 16.52 3.43 -1.41
C LEU A 155 17.05 3.78 0.00
N GLY A 156 16.32 4.55 0.81
CA GLY A 156 16.79 4.99 2.12
C GLY A 156 17.89 6.06 2.10
N ASN A 157 18.16 6.66 0.94
CA ASN A 157 19.16 7.70 0.76
C ASN A 157 18.56 9.08 1.10
N TYR A 158 18.10 9.26 2.32
CA TYR A 158 17.34 10.42 2.77
C TYR A 158 18.06 11.76 2.61
N PRO A 159 19.37 11.89 2.84
CA PRO A 159 20.09 13.16 2.59
C PRO A 159 20.00 13.60 1.13
N GLU A 160 20.18 12.71 0.17
CA GLU A 160 20.04 13.01 -1.26
C GLU A 160 18.58 13.23 -1.67
N ALA A 161 17.62 12.52 -1.06
CA ALA A 161 16.19 12.79 -1.25
C ALA A 161 15.86 14.24 -0.84
N VAL A 162 16.23 14.66 0.36
CA VAL A 162 15.99 16.02 0.87
C VAL A 162 16.68 17.09 0.00
N LYS A 163 17.89 16.84 -0.47
CA LYS A 163 18.58 17.73 -1.39
C LYS A 163 17.79 17.95 -2.69
N ASN A 164 17.26 16.87 -3.27
CA ASN A 164 16.41 16.97 -4.47
C ASN A 164 15.06 17.64 -4.16
N LEU A 165 14.45 17.40 -3.00
CA LEU A 165 13.25 18.08 -2.55
C LEU A 165 13.45 19.59 -2.44
N ASN A 166 14.56 20.01 -1.82
CA ASN A 166 14.89 21.43 -1.67
C ASN A 166 15.15 22.13 -3.02
N ALA A 167 15.71 21.40 -3.99
CA ALA A 167 15.98 21.93 -5.33
C ALA A 167 14.71 22.24 -6.15
N ILE A 168 13.58 21.61 -5.79
CA ILE A 168 12.27 21.85 -6.44
C ILE A 168 11.31 22.66 -5.56
N ARG A 169 11.79 23.29 -4.50
CA ARG A 169 10.97 23.98 -3.50
C ARG A 169 10.07 25.03 -4.14
N ASP A 170 8.76 24.81 -4.01
CA ASP A 170 7.70 25.69 -4.45
C ASP A 170 6.39 25.36 -3.73
N MET A 171 5.98 26.18 -2.77
CA MET A 171 4.76 25.98 -1.97
C MET A 171 3.45 26.10 -2.76
N ASN A 172 3.50 26.55 -4.01
CA ASN A 172 2.37 26.60 -4.94
C ASN A 172 2.40 25.44 -5.95
N SER A 173 3.31 24.51 -5.83
CA SER A 173 3.44 23.36 -6.73
C SER A 173 2.82 22.13 -6.10
N PHE A 174 1.85 21.51 -6.77
CA PHE A 174 1.29 20.24 -6.43
C PHE A 174 2.38 19.18 -6.20
N ASP A 175 3.29 19.05 -7.16
CA ASP A 175 4.37 18.06 -7.15
C ASP A 175 5.35 18.22 -5.97
N TYR A 176 5.60 19.46 -5.54
CA TYR A 176 6.42 19.71 -4.37
C TYR A 176 5.69 19.33 -3.08
N LEU A 177 4.43 19.76 -2.95
CA LEU A 177 3.63 19.53 -1.74
C LEU A 177 3.42 18.04 -1.45
N ILE A 178 3.15 17.21 -2.46
CA ILE A 178 2.98 15.77 -2.26
C ILE A 178 4.27 15.09 -1.80
N ARG A 179 5.43 15.54 -2.27
CA ARG A 179 6.73 15.03 -1.84
C ARG A 179 7.10 15.54 -0.44
N LEU A 180 6.72 16.77 -0.13
CA LEU A 180 6.87 17.32 1.22
C LEU A 180 5.98 16.58 2.22
N ALA A 181 4.78 16.20 1.83
CA ALA A 181 3.91 15.31 2.60
C ALA A 181 4.58 13.96 2.85
N LYS A 182 5.05 13.26 1.81
CA LYS A 182 5.78 11.99 1.92
C LYS A 182 6.99 12.08 2.85
N TRP A 183 7.72 13.19 2.80
CA TRP A 183 8.87 13.42 3.68
C TRP A 183 8.47 13.60 5.15
N ASN A 184 7.37 14.32 5.43
CA ASN A 184 6.89 14.51 6.80
C ASN A 184 6.29 13.22 7.38
N ASP A 185 5.54 12.48 6.58
CA ASP A 185 5.04 11.16 6.94
C ASP A 185 6.17 10.20 7.32
N HIS A 186 7.21 10.11 6.47
CA HIS A 186 8.43 9.33 6.78
C HIS A 186 9.07 9.72 8.12
N LYS A 187 8.97 10.96 8.56
CA LYS A 187 9.47 11.42 9.87
C LYS A 187 8.53 11.12 11.03
N GLY A 188 7.37 10.54 10.77
CA GLY A 188 6.33 10.33 11.76
C GLY A 188 5.46 11.55 12.05
N ASP A 189 5.54 12.61 11.24
CA ASP A 189 4.72 13.83 11.37
C ASP A 189 3.52 13.75 10.41
N LEU A 190 2.58 12.85 10.72
CA LEU A 190 1.41 12.56 9.91
C LEU A 190 0.49 13.77 9.73
N GLU A 191 0.27 14.58 10.79
CA GLU A 191 -0.61 15.74 10.72
C GLU A 191 -0.06 16.82 9.77
N THR A 192 1.25 17.04 9.80
CA THR A 192 1.91 17.93 8.83
C THR A 192 1.84 17.35 7.41
N ALA A 193 1.99 16.04 7.26
CA ALA A 193 1.84 15.38 5.97
C ALA A 193 0.43 15.56 5.40
N ILE A 194 -0.61 15.37 6.21
CA ILE A 194 -2.02 15.62 5.84
C ILE A 194 -2.21 17.08 5.41
N THR A 195 -1.69 18.02 6.17
CA THR A 195 -1.79 19.46 5.85
C THR A 195 -1.21 19.78 4.46
N PHE A 196 -0.08 19.18 4.09
CA PHE A 196 0.50 19.39 2.75
C PHE A 196 -0.28 18.66 1.65
N MET A 197 -0.84 17.48 1.93
CA MET A 197 -1.71 16.77 1.00
C MET A 197 -3.02 17.53 0.76
N GLU A 198 -3.60 18.15 1.78
CA GLU A 198 -4.79 19.00 1.64
C GLU A 198 -4.49 20.23 0.77
N LYS A 199 -3.34 20.89 0.96
CA LYS A 199 -2.89 22.01 0.08
C LYS A 199 -2.68 21.55 -1.36
N ALA A 200 -2.14 20.35 -1.58
CA ALA A 200 -2.00 19.80 -2.92
C ALA A 200 -3.36 19.54 -3.57
N ARG A 201 -4.32 18.98 -2.82
CA ARG A 201 -5.72 18.82 -3.26
C ARG A 201 -6.34 20.15 -3.66
N ASP A 202 -6.17 21.21 -2.86
CA ASP A 202 -6.74 22.53 -3.13
C ASP A 202 -6.20 23.11 -4.46
N ILE A 203 -4.93 22.87 -4.77
CA ILE A 203 -4.36 23.21 -6.09
C ILE A 203 -5.05 22.41 -7.20
N ALA A 204 -5.20 21.08 -7.03
CA ALA A 204 -5.83 20.21 -8.02
C ALA A 204 -7.31 20.58 -8.28
N GLU A 205 -8.02 21.00 -7.21
CA GLU A 205 -9.42 21.47 -7.29
C GLU A 205 -9.50 22.83 -8.00
N LYS A 206 -8.62 23.77 -7.65
CA LYS A 206 -8.56 25.13 -8.26
C LYS A 206 -8.25 25.06 -9.75
N ASP A 207 -7.34 24.18 -10.15
CA ASP A 207 -6.92 24.01 -11.54
C ASP A 207 -7.88 23.13 -12.34
N ASP A 208 -8.93 22.63 -11.70
CA ASP A 208 -9.90 21.65 -12.22
C ASP A 208 -9.27 20.44 -12.90
N ASN A 209 -8.09 20.03 -12.44
CA ASN A 209 -7.35 18.92 -13.02
C ASN A 209 -7.88 17.58 -12.50
N LYS A 210 -8.65 16.87 -13.33
CA LYS A 210 -9.27 15.59 -12.97
C LYS A 210 -8.27 14.55 -12.47
N GLY A 211 -7.13 14.39 -13.14
CA GLY A 211 -6.11 13.40 -12.75
C GLY A 211 -5.49 13.70 -11.39
N LEU A 212 -5.12 14.95 -11.15
CA LEU A 212 -4.57 15.38 -9.85
C LEU A 212 -5.62 15.29 -8.73
N LYS A 213 -6.90 15.57 -9.02
CA LYS A 213 -8.00 15.38 -8.04
C LYS A 213 -8.17 13.91 -7.65
N ILE A 214 -8.21 12.99 -8.63
CA ILE A 214 -8.28 11.54 -8.38
C ILE A 214 -7.12 11.10 -7.50
N TRP A 215 -5.90 11.50 -7.86
CA TRP A 215 -4.70 11.15 -7.12
C TRP A 215 -4.71 11.70 -5.70
N SER A 216 -5.03 12.98 -5.52
CA SER A 216 -5.03 13.60 -4.19
C SER A 216 -6.14 13.06 -3.28
N TYR A 217 -7.34 12.83 -3.79
CA TYR A 217 -8.41 12.25 -2.98
C TYR A 217 -8.10 10.82 -2.56
N SER A 218 -7.59 9.97 -3.46
CA SER A 218 -7.25 8.60 -3.12
C SER A 218 -6.16 8.51 -2.06
N ASN A 219 -5.09 9.33 -2.18
CA ASN A 219 -4.02 9.38 -1.18
C ASN A 219 -4.48 10.01 0.15
N LEU A 220 -5.31 11.07 0.12
CA LEU A 220 -5.91 11.60 1.36
C LEU A 220 -6.81 10.57 2.05
N GLY A 221 -7.46 9.69 1.29
CA GLY A 221 -8.20 8.57 1.87
C GLY A 221 -7.31 7.71 2.78
N ASP A 222 -6.09 7.40 2.35
CA ASP A 222 -5.14 6.64 3.17
C ASP A 222 -4.62 7.46 4.36
N PHE A 223 -4.13 8.68 4.12
CA PHE A 223 -3.61 9.55 5.18
C PHE A 223 -4.63 9.78 6.29
N TYR A 224 -5.90 10.04 5.95
CA TYR A 224 -6.96 10.16 6.94
C TYR A 224 -7.24 8.84 7.68
N GLY A 225 -7.17 7.72 6.96
CA GLY A 225 -7.28 6.39 7.56
C GLY A 225 -6.18 6.14 8.61
N HIS A 226 -4.92 6.43 8.28
CA HIS A 226 -3.79 6.32 9.19
C HIS A 226 -3.94 7.24 10.42
N ALA A 227 -4.51 8.44 10.24
CA ALA A 227 -4.80 9.37 11.34
C ALA A 227 -6.06 8.99 12.16
N GLY A 228 -6.73 7.87 11.85
CA GLY A 228 -7.97 7.48 12.51
C GLY A 228 -9.20 8.32 12.13
N ARG A 229 -9.07 9.23 11.14
CA ARG A 229 -10.12 10.10 10.60
C ARG A 229 -10.93 9.34 9.54
N ILE A 230 -11.57 8.23 9.97
CA ILE A 230 -12.14 7.22 9.05
C ILE A 230 -13.29 7.77 8.19
N GLN A 231 -14.12 8.66 8.74
CA GLN A 231 -15.18 9.29 7.96
C GLN A 231 -14.63 10.14 6.80
N GLU A 232 -13.53 10.87 7.03
CA GLU A 232 -12.88 11.69 6.00
C GLU A 232 -12.17 10.83 4.97
N SER A 233 -11.58 9.69 5.40
CA SER A 233 -11.05 8.65 4.53
C SER A 233 -12.13 8.14 3.57
N TYR A 234 -13.28 7.74 4.10
CA TYR A 234 -14.42 7.26 3.31
C TYR A 234 -14.91 8.28 2.29
N VAL A 235 -15.14 9.52 2.72
CA VAL A 235 -15.57 10.61 1.84
C VAL A 235 -14.55 10.86 0.71
N SER A 236 -13.26 10.74 1.00
CA SER A 236 -12.19 10.95 0.02
C SER A 236 -12.18 9.84 -1.04
N PHE A 237 -12.37 8.58 -0.65
CA PHE A 237 -12.54 7.48 -1.61
C PHE A 237 -13.81 7.63 -2.46
N LEU A 238 -14.93 8.09 -1.88
CA LEU A 238 -16.15 8.37 -2.66
C LEU A 238 -15.95 9.50 -3.67
N LYS A 239 -15.22 10.57 -3.31
CA LYS A 239 -14.85 11.65 -4.24
C LYS A 239 -14.00 11.13 -5.40
N THR A 240 -13.07 10.21 -5.12
CA THR A 240 -12.28 9.54 -6.14
C THR A 240 -13.18 8.78 -7.11
N LEU A 241 -14.10 7.95 -6.60
CA LEU A 241 -15.03 7.15 -7.41
C LEU A 241 -16.02 8.00 -8.20
N ALA A 242 -16.41 9.18 -7.70
CA ALA A 242 -17.25 10.11 -8.45
C ALA A 242 -16.54 10.64 -9.72
N LEU A 243 -15.21 10.77 -9.68
CA LEU A 243 -14.40 11.20 -10.83
C LEU A 243 -13.99 10.02 -11.72
N ASP A 244 -13.59 8.91 -11.12
CA ASP A 244 -13.24 7.66 -11.82
C ASP A 244 -13.97 6.47 -11.18
N PRO A 245 -15.13 6.09 -11.74
CA PRO A 245 -15.96 5.01 -11.20
C PRO A 245 -15.29 3.62 -11.16
N ASN A 246 -14.21 3.42 -11.91
CA ASN A 246 -13.48 2.15 -12.00
C ASN A 246 -12.15 2.17 -11.22
N TYR A 247 -11.93 3.14 -10.35
CA TYR A 247 -10.68 3.27 -9.62
C TYR A 247 -10.61 2.23 -8.49
N SER A 248 -10.04 1.07 -8.79
CA SER A 248 -9.98 -0.11 -7.91
C SER A 248 -9.35 0.17 -6.56
N TYR A 249 -8.38 1.07 -6.50
CA TYR A 249 -7.71 1.46 -5.25
C TYR A 249 -8.67 2.08 -4.24
N ALA A 250 -9.55 2.99 -4.66
CA ALA A 250 -10.54 3.59 -3.77
C ALA A 250 -11.57 2.57 -3.26
N LEU A 251 -12.01 1.64 -4.13
CA LEU A 251 -12.89 0.55 -3.72
C LEU A 251 -12.21 -0.38 -2.71
N LYS A 252 -10.90 -0.66 -2.88
CA LYS A 252 -10.10 -1.42 -1.91
C LYS A 252 -10.00 -0.69 -0.57
N GLY A 253 -9.83 0.64 -0.59
CA GLY A 253 -9.85 1.46 0.62
C GLY A 253 -11.19 1.37 1.36
N ILE A 254 -12.32 1.42 0.64
CA ILE A 254 -13.65 1.21 1.22
C ILE A 254 -13.80 -0.20 1.80
N ALA A 255 -13.32 -1.24 1.07
CA ALA A 255 -13.33 -2.62 1.57
C ALA A 255 -12.52 -2.75 2.88
N TRP A 256 -11.41 -2.02 2.99
CA TRP A 256 -10.62 -1.97 4.22
C TRP A 256 -11.37 -1.31 5.37
N ILE A 257 -12.07 -0.19 5.15
CA ILE A 257 -12.91 0.47 6.17
C ILE A 257 -13.98 -0.51 6.67
N VAL A 258 -14.71 -1.13 5.74
CA VAL A 258 -15.76 -2.11 6.02
C VAL A 258 -15.22 -3.29 6.84
N PHE A 259 -14.04 -3.80 6.50
CA PHE A 259 -13.39 -4.90 7.22
C PHE A 259 -12.78 -4.44 8.55
N SER A 260 -11.91 -3.42 8.50
CA SER A 260 -11.09 -3.07 9.67
C SER A 260 -11.85 -2.28 10.73
N LYS A 261 -12.76 -1.37 10.34
CA LYS A 261 -13.54 -0.56 11.27
C LYS A 261 -14.88 -1.19 11.63
N GLU A 262 -15.65 -1.62 10.61
CA GLU A 262 -17.03 -2.09 10.79
C GLU A 262 -17.12 -3.59 11.08
N ARG A 263 -16.04 -4.35 10.87
CA ARG A 263 -16.00 -5.82 11.05
C ARG A 263 -16.99 -6.56 10.15
N ASN A 264 -17.43 -5.94 9.05
CA ASN A 264 -18.41 -6.52 8.14
C ASN A 264 -17.72 -7.35 7.05
N VAL A 265 -17.41 -8.59 7.38
CA VAL A 265 -16.67 -9.54 6.54
C VAL A 265 -17.38 -9.82 5.22
N ASN A 266 -18.71 -10.05 5.24
CA ASN A 266 -19.48 -10.36 4.05
C ASN A 266 -19.43 -9.22 3.03
N GLU A 267 -19.57 -8.00 3.51
CA GLU A 267 -19.56 -6.83 2.65
C GLU A 267 -18.15 -6.52 2.12
N ALA A 268 -17.11 -6.67 2.94
CA ALA A 268 -15.73 -6.53 2.50
C ALA A 268 -15.41 -7.53 1.38
N ASN A 269 -15.79 -8.81 1.54
CA ASN A 269 -15.62 -9.81 0.50
C ASN A 269 -16.39 -9.48 -0.76
N ARG A 270 -17.65 -8.99 -0.65
CA ARG A 270 -18.46 -8.57 -1.81
C ARG A 270 -17.75 -7.48 -2.63
N ILE A 271 -17.17 -6.48 -1.96
CA ILE A 271 -16.44 -5.40 -2.62
C ILE A 271 -15.19 -5.95 -3.31
N ILE A 272 -14.39 -6.77 -2.61
CA ILE A 272 -13.15 -7.34 -3.15
C ILE A 272 -13.44 -8.25 -4.36
N ASP A 273 -14.50 -9.06 -4.31
CA ASP A 273 -14.90 -9.93 -5.42
C ASP A 273 -15.28 -9.12 -6.67
N ALA A 274 -15.99 -8.02 -6.48
CA ALA A 274 -16.34 -7.13 -7.58
C ALA A 274 -15.09 -6.48 -8.23
N ILE A 275 -14.12 -6.04 -7.42
CA ILE A 275 -12.87 -5.47 -7.93
C ILE A 275 -12.05 -6.54 -8.67
N ALA A 276 -11.89 -7.72 -8.08
CA ALA A 276 -11.07 -8.80 -8.62
C ALA A 276 -11.55 -9.33 -9.99
N ALA A 277 -12.82 -9.09 -10.34
CA ALA A 277 -13.36 -9.45 -11.65
C ALA A 277 -12.72 -8.67 -12.81
N THR A 278 -12.21 -7.46 -12.56
CA THR A 278 -11.63 -6.57 -13.58
C THR A 278 -10.19 -6.17 -13.31
N HIS A 279 -9.82 -6.13 -12.02
CA HIS A 279 -8.48 -5.78 -11.55
C HIS A 279 -7.99 -6.89 -10.62
N ASN A 280 -7.18 -7.81 -11.13
CA ASN A 280 -6.77 -8.99 -10.39
C ASN A 280 -5.28 -8.95 -10.05
N THR A 281 -4.98 -8.65 -8.78
CA THR A 281 -3.63 -8.57 -8.23
C THR A 281 -3.45 -9.52 -7.04
N PRO A 282 -2.20 -9.97 -6.74
CA PRO A 282 -1.94 -10.89 -5.63
C PRO A 282 -2.44 -10.39 -4.27
N ASP A 283 -2.39 -9.10 -4.01
CA ASP A 283 -2.78 -8.50 -2.73
C ASP A 283 -4.27 -8.65 -2.37
N PHE A 284 -5.16 -8.85 -3.35
CA PHE A 284 -6.55 -9.19 -3.05
C PHE A 284 -6.69 -10.57 -2.39
N TYR A 285 -5.91 -11.54 -2.80
CA TYR A 285 -5.89 -12.85 -2.15
C TYR A 285 -5.32 -12.77 -0.73
N LEU A 286 -4.35 -11.88 -0.47
CA LEU A 286 -3.84 -11.64 0.88
C LEU A 286 -4.93 -11.01 1.76
N LEU A 287 -5.65 -10.03 1.26
CA LEU A 287 -6.75 -9.43 2.02
C LEU A 287 -7.86 -10.43 2.31
N LYS A 288 -8.26 -11.25 1.35
CA LYS A 288 -9.21 -12.35 1.58
C LYS A 288 -8.70 -13.39 2.58
N SER A 289 -7.40 -13.70 2.55
CA SER A 289 -6.78 -14.58 3.54
C SER A 289 -6.86 -13.97 4.95
N GLN A 290 -6.62 -12.66 5.10
CA GLN A 290 -6.75 -11.97 6.38
C GLN A 290 -8.20 -11.94 6.89
N ILE A 291 -9.16 -11.74 6.00
CA ILE A 291 -10.59 -11.79 6.33
C ILE A 291 -10.98 -13.19 6.81
N ALA A 292 -10.58 -14.24 6.09
CA ALA A 292 -10.84 -15.63 6.48
C ALA A 292 -10.16 -15.99 7.82
N GLN A 293 -8.96 -15.47 8.07
CA GLN A 293 -8.27 -15.62 9.36
C GLN A 293 -9.07 -14.99 10.50
N PHE A 294 -9.63 -13.80 10.28
CA PHE A 294 -10.48 -13.12 11.27
C PHE A 294 -11.72 -13.94 11.62
N GLU A 295 -12.36 -14.57 10.65
CA GLU A 295 -13.48 -15.48 10.85
C GLU A 295 -13.11 -16.84 11.47
N GLY A 296 -11.81 -17.14 11.58
CA GLY A 296 -11.33 -18.47 12.01
C GLY A 296 -11.51 -19.55 10.94
N ASN A 297 -11.81 -19.19 9.70
CA ASN A 297 -12.01 -20.12 8.58
C ASN A 297 -10.67 -20.52 7.95
N LYS A 298 -10.03 -21.54 8.53
CA LYS A 298 -8.72 -22.04 8.11
C LYS A 298 -8.68 -22.54 6.65
N ASN A 299 -9.76 -23.14 6.18
CA ASN A 299 -9.83 -23.69 4.82
C ASN A 299 -9.79 -22.55 3.79
N GLU A 300 -10.58 -21.51 3.99
CA GLU A 300 -10.63 -20.35 3.09
C GLU A 300 -9.34 -19.49 3.21
N GLU A 301 -8.78 -19.37 4.42
CA GLU A 301 -7.46 -18.74 4.63
C GLU A 301 -6.40 -19.42 3.77
N MET A 302 -6.28 -20.76 3.87
CA MET A 302 -5.29 -21.52 3.11
C MET A 302 -5.55 -21.46 1.60
N LYS A 303 -6.81 -21.55 1.18
CA LYS A 303 -7.19 -21.45 -0.24
C LYS A 303 -6.74 -20.12 -0.85
N ASN A 304 -6.98 -19.00 -0.16
CA ASN A 304 -6.57 -17.68 -0.63
C ASN A 304 -5.05 -17.52 -0.60
N ARG A 305 -4.36 -18.04 0.42
CA ARG A 305 -2.90 -18.06 0.49
C ARG A 305 -2.28 -18.85 -0.67
N ASN A 306 -2.85 -20.01 -1.02
CA ASN A 306 -2.42 -20.81 -2.16
C ASN A 306 -2.69 -20.09 -3.50
N ALA A 307 -3.82 -19.40 -3.63
CA ALA A 307 -4.14 -18.60 -4.81
C ALA A 307 -3.12 -17.45 -4.99
N TYR A 308 -2.74 -16.78 -3.92
CA TYR A 308 -1.66 -15.78 -3.92
C TYR A 308 -0.36 -16.37 -4.46
N PHE A 309 0.13 -17.47 -3.90
CA PHE A 309 1.39 -18.09 -4.36
C PHE A 309 1.30 -18.62 -5.79
N SER A 310 0.17 -19.22 -6.18
CA SER A 310 -0.04 -19.65 -7.57
C SER A 310 0.02 -18.47 -8.55
N MET A 311 -0.47 -17.30 -8.15
CA MET A 311 -0.38 -16.11 -8.97
C MET A 311 1.06 -15.58 -9.06
N MET A 312 1.81 -15.64 -7.95
CA MET A 312 3.23 -15.30 -7.91
C MET A 312 4.09 -16.20 -8.79
N GLU A 313 3.80 -17.51 -8.82
CA GLU A 313 4.49 -18.49 -9.66
C GLU A 313 4.20 -18.31 -11.15
N LYS A 314 2.96 -17.99 -11.50
CA LYS A 314 2.53 -17.82 -12.91
C LYS A 314 3.05 -16.54 -13.54
N ASN A 315 3.31 -15.53 -12.73
CA ASN A 315 3.70 -14.21 -13.20
C ASN A 315 4.99 -13.78 -12.48
N ASN A 316 5.90 -13.20 -13.21
CA ASN A 316 7.12 -12.68 -12.60
C ASN A 316 6.87 -11.27 -12.03
N TYR A 317 6.65 -11.15 -10.72
CA TYR A 317 6.50 -9.85 -10.05
C TYR A 317 7.83 -9.27 -9.53
N GLY A 318 8.95 -9.98 -9.74
CA GLY A 318 10.25 -9.51 -9.24
C GLY A 318 10.22 -9.25 -7.73
N ALA A 319 10.74 -8.10 -7.31
CA ALA A 319 10.79 -7.70 -5.89
C ALA A 319 9.50 -7.08 -5.33
N MET A 320 8.47 -6.84 -6.17
CA MET A 320 7.26 -6.09 -5.79
C MET A 320 6.55 -6.66 -4.55
N TYR A 321 6.62 -7.97 -4.35
CA TYR A 321 5.93 -8.67 -3.25
C TYR A 321 6.88 -9.26 -2.20
N ASN A 322 8.18 -8.93 -2.21
CA ASN A 322 9.15 -9.46 -1.26
C ASN A 322 8.74 -9.26 0.19
N LYS A 323 8.26 -8.06 0.56
CA LYS A 323 7.76 -7.76 1.91
C LYS A 323 6.65 -8.73 2.32
N TYR A 324 5.67 -8.94 1.46
CA TYR A 324 4.52 -9.82 1.76
C TYR A 324 4.95 -11.30 1.81
N ASN A 325 5.78 -11.73 0.87
CA ASN A 325 6.33 -13.10 0.85
C ASN A 325 7.09 -13.40 2.15
N ALA A 326 7.99 -12.51 2.56
CA ALA A 326 8.75 -12.69 3.78
C ALA A 326 7.86 -12.73 5.03
N LEU A 327 6.85 -11.85 5.13
CA LEU A 327 5.89 -11.86 6.24
C LEU A 327 5.11 -13.17 6.31
N ILE A 328 4.61 -13.68 5.17
CA ILE A 328 3.85 -14.93 5.13
C ILE A 328 4.73 -16.11 5.51
N TYR A 329 5.97 -16.18 4.99
CA TYR A 329 6.89 -17.26 5.33
C TYR A 329 7.40 -17.18 6.78
N ALA A 330 7.46 -15.99 7.37
CA ALA A 330 7.84 -15.82 8.77
C ALA A 330 6.77 -16.34 9.76
N ASP A 331 5.50 -16.38 9.36
CA ASP A 331 4.40 -16.87 10.19
C ASP A 331 4.46 -18.39 10.48
N ASP A 332 5.21 -19.15 9.68
CA ASP A 332 5.35 -20.61 9.81
C ASP A 332 6.82 -20.99 10.03
N LYS A 333 7.07 -21.71 11.13
CA LYS A 333 8.43 -22.19 11.50
C LYS A 333 9.12 -23.02 10.41
N GLN A 334 8.32 -23.75 9.59
CA GLN A 334 8.87 -24.57 8.51
C GLN A 334 9.40 -23.72 7.35
N THR A 335 8.87 -22.52 7.17
CA THR A 335 9.21 -21.61 6.08
C THR A 335 9.97 -20.35 6.53
N ALA A 336 10.15 -20.15 7.83
CA ALA A 336 10.83 -18.97 8.39
C ALA A 336 12.25 -18.73 7.81
N GLN A 337 12.96 -19.80 7.41
CA GLN A 337 14.25 -19.66 6.76
C GLN A 337 14.14 -18.98 5.38
N LYS A 338 13.08 -19.25 4.63
CA LYS A 338 12.81 -18.55 3.35
C LYS A 338 12.53 -17.08 3.57
N ALA A 339 11.80 -16.75 4.66
CA ALA A 339 11.57 -15.36 5.05
C ALA A 339 12.90 -14.62 5.26
N LEU A 340 13.85 -15.25 5.96
CA LEU A 340 15.17 -14.68 6.22
C LEU A 340 15.97 -14.43 4.94
N GLU A 341 15.90 -15.35 3.98
CA GLU A 341 16.59 -15.21 2.68
C GLU A 341 16.01 -14.01 1.89
N ILE A 342 14.69 -13.91 1.80
CA ILE A 342 14.02 -12.80 1.12
C ILE A 342 14.31 -11.46 1.81
N ALA A 343 14.27 -11.42 3.14
CA ALA A 343 14.55 -10.21 3.89
C ALA A 343 16.00 -9.71 3.73
N LYS A 344 16.98 -10.61 3.59
CA LYS A 344 18.35 -10.24 3.26
C LYS A 344 18.46 -9.60 1.88
N ILE A 345 17.81 -10.19 0.88
CA ILE A 345 17.75 -9.65 -0.48
C ILE A 345 17.08 -8.26 -0.46
N GLU A 346 16.00 -8.10 0.32
CA GLU A 346 15.30 -6.83 0.42
C GLU A 346 16.17 -5.71 1.02
N VAL A 347 16.93 -6.01 2.08
CA VAL A 347 17.91 -5.07 2.65
C VAL A 347 19.03 -4.74 1.67
N GLU A 348 19.50 -5.70 0.88
CA GLU A 348 20.50 -5.44 -0.15
C GLU A 348 19.96 -4.50 -1.24
N HIS A 349 18.71 -4.69 -1.65
CA HIS A 349 18.08 -3.88 -2.69
C HIS A 349 17.70 -2.48 -2.22
N ARG A 350 17.17 -2.36 -1.01
CA ARG A 350 16.68 -1.10 -0.43
C ARG A 350 16.87 -1.09 1.10
N PRO A 351 18.00 -0.57 1.59
CA PRO A 351 18.36 -0.61 3.02
C PRO A 351 17.59 0.43 3.85
N THR A 352 16.25 0.39 3.80
CA THR A 352 15.36 1.23 4.57
C THR A 352 15.15 0.67 5.98
N ALA A 353 14.59 1.47 6.89
CA ALA A 353 14.18 1.00 8.20
C ALA A 353 13.16 -0.16 8.11
N ASP A 354 12.23 -0.11 7.17
CA ASP A 354 11.24 -1.16 6.93
C ASP A 354 11.86 -2.47 6.43
N SER A 355 12.86 -2.39 5.54
CA SER A 355 13.59 -3.58 5.08
C SER A 355 14.40 -4.21 6.21
N HIS A 356 15.00 -3.40 7.08
CA HIS A 356 15.69 -3.89 8.27
C HIS A 356 14.73 -4.44 9.33
N ASP A 357 13.52 -3.88 9.46
CA ASP A 357 12.46 -4.48 10.29
C ASP A 357 12.10 -5.88 9.78
N LEU A 358 11.88 -6.02 8.48
CA LEU A 358 11.59 -7.30 7.86
C LEU A 358 12.70 -8.34 8.17
N LEU A 359 13.96 -7.90 8.10
CA LEU A 359 15.11 -8.74 8.44
C LEU A 359 15.15 -9.08 9.93
N ALA A 360 14.92 -8.12 10.81
CA ALA A 360 14.85 -8.35 12.27
C ALA A 360 13.71 -9.30 12.63
N TRP A 361 12.54 -9.12 12.03
CA TRP A 361 11.38 -10.00 12.18
C TRP A 361 11.68 -11.43 11.72
N ALA A 362 12.33 -11.59 10.57
CA ALA A 362 12.73 -12.90 10.07
C ALA A 362 13.73 -13.59 11.02
N TYR A 363 14.74 -12.85 11.55
CA TYR A 363 15.65 -13.40 12.56
C TYR A 363 14.93 -13.81 13.85
N LEU A 364 13.95 -13.03 14.31
CA LEU A 364 13.15 -13.42 15.48
C LEU A 364 12.44 -14.76 15.24
N ASN A 365 11.85 -14.94 14.06
CA ASN A 365 11.06 -16.13 13.74
C ASN A 365 11.90 -17.39 13.50
N VAL A 366 13.20 -17.25 13.18
CA VAL A 366 14.14 -18.38 13.16
C VAL A 366 14.81 -18.62 14.52
N GLY A 367 14.45 -17.88 15.58
CA GLY A 367 14.94 -18.04 16.94
C GLY A 367 16.21 -17.25 17.29
N GLU A 368 16.73 -16.44 16.35
CA GLU A 368 17.92 -15.60 16.55
C GLU A 368 17.60 -14.27 17.24
N ASN A 369 17.02 -14.34 18.45
CA ASN A 369 16.45 -13.20 19.17
C ASN A 369 17.46 -12.06 19.39
N LYS A 370 18.72 -12.36 19.72
CA LYS A 370 19.75 -11.34 19.95
C LYS A 370 20.08 -10.58 18.68
N LYS A 371 20.17 -11.28 17.54
CA LYS A 371 20.44 -10.69 16.25
C LYS A 371 19.27 -9.84 15.77
N ALA A 372 18.03 -10.30 15.99
CA ALA A 372 16.84 -9.49 15.75
C ALA A 372 16.87 -8.17 16.51
N LEU A 373 17.24 -8.20 17.81
CA LEU A 373 17.37 -7.02 18.65
C LEU A 373 18.47 -6.07 18.16
N GLU A 374 19.65 -6.59 17.79
CA GLU A 374 20.76 -5.79 17.27
C GLU A 374 20.34 -5.01 16.01
N ILE A 375 19.74 -5.70 15.04
CA ILE A 375 19.27 -5.08 13.79
C ILE A 375 18.18 -4.02 14.09
N ALA A 376 17.21 -4.37 14.91
CA ALA A 376 16.14 -3.45 15.27
C ALA A 376 16.67 -2.16 15.95
N GLN A 377 17.61 -2.29 16.89
CA GLN A 377 18.21 -1.15 17.58
C GLN A 377 19.04 -0.25 16.67
N ASN A 378 19.80 -0.83 15.74
CA ASN A 378 20.69 -0.09 14.87
C ASN A 378 19.94 0.57 13.69
N HIS A 379 18.88 -0.04 13.19
CA HIS A 379 18.32 0.32 11.89
C HIS A 379 16.83 0.69 11.90
N VAL A 380 16.07 0.35 12.97
CA VAL A 380 14.61 0.52 13.00
C VAL A 380 14.14 1.54 14.05
N VAL A 381 14.67 1.44 15.27
CA VAL A 381 14.24 2.28 16.41
C VAL A 381 14.38 3.77 16.07
N GLY A 382 13.26 4.50 16.15
CA GLY A 382 13.20 5.94 15.86
C GLY A 382 13.37 6.31 14.38
N LYS A 383 13.28 5.32 13.46
CA LYS A 383 13.43 5.51 12.02
C LYS A 383 12.23 5.04 11.20
N SER A 384 11.34 4.25 11.76
CA SER A 384 10.04 3.90 11.20
C SER A 384 8.98 4.00 12.28
N PHE A 385 7.83 4.56 11.91
CA PHE A 385 6.68 4.80 12.79
C PHE A 385 5.47 3.95 12.38
N GLU A 386 5.65 3.08 11.37
CA GLU A 386 4.63 2.18 10.87
C GLU A 386 4.12 1.24 11.98
N PRO A 387 2.81 1.14 12.25
CA PRO A 387 2.27 0.33 13.34
C PRO A 387 2.71 -1.14 13.28
N LYS A 388 2.83 -1.73 12.09
CA LYS A 388 3.32 -3.11 11.96
C LYS A 388 4.78 -3.24 12.37
N VAL A 389 5.63 -2.28 12.03
CA VAL A 389 7.04 -2.22 12.46
C VAL A 389 7.13 -2.08 13.98
N GLN A 390 6.30 -1.22 14.56
CA GLN A 390 6.23 -1.05 16.02
C GLN A 390 5.78 -2.35 16.71
N TYR A 391 4.82 -3.08 16.13
CA TYR A 391 4.43 -4.39 16.67
C TYR A 391 5.60 -5.40 16.64
N HIS A 392 6.35 -5.49 15.54
CA HIS A 392 7.53 -6.35 15.45
C HIS A 392 8.60 -5.96 16.50
N LEU A 393 8.84 -4.66 16.66
CA LEU A 393 9.76 -4.14 17.67
C LEU A 393 9.36 -4.52 19.10
N ALA A 394 8.07 -4.39 19.44
CA ALA A 394 7.55 -4.82 20.74
C ALA A 394 7.76 -6.33 20.98
N MET A 395 7.51 -7.15 19.97
CA MET A 395 7.75 -8.60 20.05
C MET A 395 9.23 -8.93 20.21
N ILE A 396 10.13 -8.24 19.48
CA ILE A 396 11.57 -8.38 19.61
C ILE A 396 12.03 -8.01 21.02
N TYR A 397 11.52 -6.92 21.59
CA TYR A 397 11.83 -6.54 22.97
C TYR A 397 11.37 -7.59 23.99
N LYS A 398 10.15 -8.11 23.86
CA LYS A 398 9.64 -9.18 24.74
C LYS A 398 10.51 -10.44 24.68
N SER A 399 10.87 -10.88 23.48
CA SER A 399 11.69 -12.08 23.27
C SER A 399 13.13 -11.94 23.79
N ASN A 400 13.56 -10.72 24.09
CA ASN A 400 14.86 -10.40 24.69
C ASN A 400 14.76 -9.95 26.17
N ASN A 401 13.65 -10.23 26.85
CA ASN A 401 13.39 -9.86 28.25
C ASN A 401 13.39 -8.34 28.51
N LEU A 402 13.06 -7.54 27.51
CA LEU A 402 12.97 -6.07 27.57
C LEU A 402 11.51 -5.59 27.59
N ALA A 403 10.63 -6.28 28.31
CA ALA A 403 9.18 -6.03 28.31
C ALA A 403 8.80 -4.57 28.69
N LEU A 404 9.60 -3.91 29.52
CA LEU A 404 9.38 -2.49 29.86
C LEU A 404 9.48 -1.55 28.63
N LYS A 405 10.28 -1.91 27.63
CA LYS A 405 10.36 -1.14 26.37
C LYS A 405 9.17 -1.41 25.43
N ALA A 406 8.52 -2.56 25.56
CA ALA A 406 7.35 -2.90 24.75
C ALA A 406 6.05 -2.21 25.25
N LYS A 407 5.98 -1.83 26.52
CA LYS A 407 4.76 -1.26 27.11
C LYS A 407 4.28 0.04 26.45
N PRO A 408 5.10 1.09 26.26
CA PRO A 408 4.65 2.31 25.57
C PRO A 408 4.22 2.04 24.12
N ILE A 409 4.91 1.12 23.44
CA ILE A 409 4.56 0.72 22.07
C ILE A 409 3.17 0.08 22.03
N LYS A 410 2.84 -0.76 23.00
CA LYS A 410 1.49 -1.36 23.12
C LYS A 410 0.40 -0.29 23.19
N GLU A 411 0.61 0.73 24.02
CA GLU A 411 -0.37 1.82 24.20
C GLU A 411 -0.59 2.58 22.87
N GLU A 412 0.47 2.84 22.13
CA GLU A 412 0.41 3.45 20.79
C GLU A 412 -0.30 2.55 19.77
N LEU A 413 0.00 1.24 19.75
CA LEU A 413 -0.61 0.29 18.83
C LEU A 413 -2.12 0.12 19.05
N LEU A 414 -2.63 0.32 20.27
CA LEU A 414 -4.07 0.29 20.55
C LEU A 414 -4.82 1.42 19.84
N SER A 415 -4.19 2.56 19.58
CA SER A 415 -4.78 3.64 18.78
C SER A 415 -4.69 3.40 17.28
N SER A 416 -3.80 2.49 16.83
CA SER A 416 -3.54 2.19 15.42
C SER A 416 -4.20 0.88 14.95
N LEU A 417 -5.18 0.35 15.69
CA LEU A 417 -5.83 -0.93 15.36
C LEU A 417 -6.57 -0.91 14.02
N TYR A 418 -7.05 0.25 13.58
CA TYR A 418 -7.64 0.38 12.25
C TYR A 418 -6.65 0.04 11.14
N GLU A 419 -5.44 0.55 11.24
CA GLU A 419 -4.37 0.33 10.25
C GLU A 419 -3.82 -1.09 10.31
N LEU A 420 -3.61 -1.63 11.51
CA LEU A 420 -3.16 -3.00 11.71
C LEU A 420 -4.18 -4.05 11.24
N GLY A 421 -5.45 -3.70 11.28
CA GLY A 421 -6.57 -4.59 11.02
C GLY A 421 -6.98 -5.46 12.22
N PRO A 422 -8.18 -6.06 12.15
CA PRO A 422 -8.82 -6.72 13.30
C PRO A 422 -8.05 -7.93 13.83
N ASN A 423 -7.25 -8.59 12.99
CA ASN A 423 -6.42 -9.73 13.39
C ASN A 423 -5.33 -9.37 14.42
N PHE A 424 -5.00 -8.09 14.54
CA PHE A 424 -3.98 -7.62 15.45
C PHE A 424 -4.51 -7.26 16.84
N GLU A 425 -5.81 -7.05 17.02
CA GLU A 425 -6.38 -6.63 18.29
C GLU A 425 -6.01 -7.57 19.45
N LYS A 426 -6.21 -8.87 19.27
CA LYS A 426 -5.79 -9.88 20.26
C LYS A 426 -4.29 -9.93 20.46
N LYS A 427 -3.51 -9.80 19.37
CA LYS A 427 -2.04 -9.84 19.39
C LYS A 427 -1.46 -8.65 20.18
N VAL A 428 -1.99 -7.45 19.94
CA VAL A 428 -1.59 -6.22 20.66
C VAL A 428 -1.97 -6.30 22.14
N ASN A 429 -3.17 -6.78 22.45
CA ASN A 429 -3.59 -6.95 23.85
C ASN A 429 -2.69 -7.92 24.64
N GLN A 430 -2.03 -8.87 23.98
CA GLN A 430 -1.09 -9.82 24.56
C GLN A 430 0.36 -9.30 24.67
N LEU A 431 0.68 -8.12 24.12
CA LEU A 431 1.95 -7.43 24.36
C LEU A 431 2.03 -6.99 25.83
#